data_fc6a7742c3530c11dc95430c7e9a6928
#
_entry.id   fc6a7742c3530c11dc95430c7e9a6928
#
_cell.length_a   1.000
_cell.length_b   1.000
_cell.length_c   1.000
_cell.angle_alpha   90.00
_cell.angle_beta   90.00
_cell.angle_gamma   90.00
#
_symmetry.space_group_name_H-M   'P 1'
#
loop_
_entity.id
_entity.type
_entity.pdbx_description
1 polymer ?
#
loop_
_entity_poly.entity_id
_entity_poly.type
_entity_poly.pdbx_seq_one_letter_code
_entity_poly.pdbx_strand_id
1 'polypeptide(L)'
;MTKEGERNVNSFIERFLDLLFPPRCPFCRAILKEHETRICAGCLQTLPRVPLSLQRQTFRHIEACVSPLYYKDDVRSSLLRYKFGGLYTYSQAYADLMLDCLETNGIDADLITWVPLSDKRLRKRGYDQAGLLADKNLAC
;
A
#
# COMPACT_ATOMS: atom_id res chain seq x y z
N MET A 1 -17.63 -29.37 -20.40
CA MET A 1 -16.76 -30.08 -19.44
C MET A 1 -15.44 -29.33 -19.38
N THR A 2 -14.89 -29.06 -18.19
CA THR A 2 -13.58 -28.52 -17.85
C THR A 2 -13.43 -27.01 -17.61
N LYS A 3 -14.24 -26.43 -16.70
CA LYS A 3 -13.88 -25.17 -16.02
C LYS A 3 -13.76 -25.30 -14.48
N GLU A 4 -14.05 -26.46 -13.93
CA GLU A 4 -13.96 -26.72 -12.46
C GLU A 4 -12.58 -27.22 -12.01
N GLY A 5 -11.79 -27.85 -12.89
CA GLY A 5 -10.44 -28.34 -12.56
C GLY A 5 -9.40 -27.23 -12.38
N GLU A 6 -9.48 -26.16 -13.15
CA GLU A 6 -8.49 -25.06 -13.08
C GLU A 6 -8.64 -24.20 -11.80
N ARG A 7 -9.86 -24.05 -11.28
CA ARG A 7 -10.11 -23.31 -10.03
C ARG A 7 -9.56 -24.02 -8.79
N ASN A 8 -9.53 -25.33 -8.80
CA ASN A 8 -9.11 -26.13 -7.64
C ASN A 8 -7.59 -26.22 -7.52
N VAL A 9 -6.88 -26.29 -8.64
CA VAL A 9 -5.40 -26.33 -8.68
C VAL A 9 -4.81 -24.97 -8.26
N ASN A 10 -5.40 -23.86 -8.71
CA ASN A 10 -4.95 -22.50 -8.30
C ASN A 10 -5.12 -22.30 -6.79
N SER A 11 -6.25 -22.70 -6.22
CA SER A 11 -6.48 -22.58 -4.77
C SER A 11 -5.50 -23.43 -3.94
N PHE A 12 -5.07 -24.59 -4.42
CA PHE A 12 -4.09 -25.42 -3.72
C PHE A 12 -2.68 -24.81 -3.80
N ILE A 13 -2.30 -24.29 -4.97
CA ILE A 13 -1.02 -23.60 -5.16
C ILE A 13 -0.95 -22.33 -4.33
N GLU A 14 -2.01 -21.54 -4.29
CA GLU A 14 -2.10 -20.34 -3.46
C GLU A 14 -1.92 -20.67 -1.97
N ARG A 15 -2.64 -21.67 -1.46
CA ARG A 15 -2.48 -22.12 -0.06
C ARG A 15 -1.07 -22.66 0.24
N PHE A 16 -0.46 -23.35 -0.71
CA PHE A 16 0.91 -23.85 -0.55
C PHE A 16 1.92 -22.70 -0.56
N LEU A 17 1.73 -21.72 -1.43
CA LEU A 17 2.55 -20.50 -1.46
C LEU A 17 2.37 -19.67 -0.18
N ASP A 18 1.15 -19.54 0.33
CA ASP A 18 0.87 -18.86 1.59
C ASP A 18 1.51 -19.56 2.80
N LEU A 19 1.66 -20.89 2.74
CA LEU A 19 2.37 -21.65 3.77
C LEU A 19 3.89 -21.37 3.75
N LEU A 20 4.47 -21.22 2.57
CA LEU A 20 5.90 -20.94 2.40
C LEU A 20 6.22 -19.45 2.55
N PHE A 21 5.34 -18.59 2.08
CA PHE A 21 5.48 -17.14 2.06
C PHE A 21 4.23 -16.45 2.63
N PRO A 22 3.94 -16.63 3.94
CA PRO A 22 2.73 -16.07 4.51
C PRO A 22 2.71 -14.55 4.39
N PRO A 23 1.52 -13.96 4.11
CA PRO A 23 1.38 -12.52 4.04
C PRO A 23 1.78 -11.87 5.37
N ARG A 24 2.53 -10.77 5.29
CA ARG A 24 3.08 -10.08 6.46
C ARG A 24 2.64 -8.64 6.51
N CYS A 25 2.35 -8.18 7.72
CA CYS A 25 2.07 -6.78 7.98
C CYS A 25 3.23 -5.90 7.48
N PRO A 26 2.98 -4.86 6.66
CA PRO A 26 4.02 -3.98 6.13
C PRO A 26 4.79 -3.23 7.23
N PHE A 27 4.18 -2.99 8.38
CA PHE A 27 4.77 -2.20 9.45
C PHE A 27 5.59 -3.06 10.41
N CYS A 28 4.97 -3.97 11.16
CA CYS A 28 5.64 -4.79 12.18
C CYS A 28 6.20 -6.12 11.64
N ARG A 29 5.87 -6.54 10.39
CA ARG A 29 6.27 -7.80 9.76
C ARG A 29 5.67 -9.07 10.39
N ALA A 30 4.76 -8.96 11.34
CA ALA A 30 4.03 -10.11 11.86
C ALA A 30 3.26 -10.80 10.72
N ILE A 31 3.11 -12.11 10.80
CA ILE A 31 2.27 -12.87 9.88
C ILE A 31 0.83 -12.42 10.11
N LEU A 32 0.12 -12.12 9.03
CA LEU A 32 -1.28 -11.74 9.08
C LEU A 32 -2.14 -12.96 9.40
N LYS A 33 -3.15 -12.78 10.26
CA LYS A 33 -4.15 -13.80 10.57
C LYS A 33 -5.19 -13.87 9.44
N GLU A 34 -5.96 -14.94 9.37
CA GLU A 34 -6.96 -15.18 8.31
C GLU A 34 -7.97 -14.01 8.12
N HIS A 35 -8.27 -13.29 9.20
CA HIS A 35 -9.19 -12.14 9.17
C HIS A 35 -8.48 -10.79 8.97
N GLU A 36 -7.16 -10.77 8.88
CA GLU A 36 -6.34 -9.57 8.65
C GLU A 36 -5.90 -9.54 7.19
N THR A 37 -6.42 -8.62 6.42
CA THR A 37 -6.19 -8.61 4.98
C THR A 37 -4.85 -8.02 4.56
N ARG A 38 -4.42 -6.91 5.18
CA ARG A 38 -3.23 -6.15 4.72
C ARG A 38 -2.39 -5.56 5.85
N ILE A 39 -3.01 -5.19 6.95
CA ILE A 39 -2.36 -4.60 8.13
C ILE A 39 -2.89 -5.33 9.35
N CYS A 40 -2.01 -5.74 10.28
CA CYS A 40 -2.45 -6.42 11.49
C CYS A 40 -3.22 -5.48 12.43
N ALA A 41 -4.11 -6.03 13.22
CA ALA A 41 -4.95 -5.26 14.14
C ALA A 41 -4.14 -4.38 15.11
N GLY A 42 -3.00 -4.88 15.60
CA GLY A 42 -2.09 -4.12 16.46
C GLY A 42 -1.55 -2.86 15.78
N CYS A 43 -1.08 -2.98 14.53
CA CYS A 43 -0.60 -1.83 13.79
C CYS A 43 -1.73 -0.85 13.45
N LEU A 44 -2.92 -1.33 13.07
CA LEU A 44 -4.06 -0.45 12.80
C LEU A 44 -4.37 0.49 13.96
N GLN A 45 -4.16 0.02 15.20
CA GLN A 45 -4.40 0.81 16.42
C GLN A 45 -3.22 1.71 16.79
N THR A 46 -1.99 1.31 16.48
CA THR A 46 -0.76 1.99 16.96
C THR A 46 -0.03 2.82 15.92
N LEU A 47 -0.46 2.77 14.64
CA LEU A 47 0.15 3.58 13.60
C LEU A 47 0.13 5.07 13.96
N PRO A 48 1.24 5.80 13.76
CA PRO A 48 1.35 7.21 14.04
C PRO A 48 0.54 8.03 13.03
N ARG A 49 -0.78 8.05 13.17
CA ARG A 49 -1.69 8.79 12.31
C ARG A 49 -1.50 10.29 12.50
N VAL A 50 -1.57 11.02 11.40
CA VAL A 50 -1.63 12.49 11.46
C VAL A 50 -3.05 12.88 11.91
N PRO A 51 -3.23 13.72 12.94
CA PRO A 51 -4.55 14.21 13.33
C PRO A 51 -5.25 14.89 12.15
N LEU A 52 -6.57 14.71 12.02
CA LEU A 52 -7.35 15.25 10.89
C LEU A 52 -7.10 16.75 10.66
N SER A 53 -7.02 17.52 11.73
CA SER A 53 -6.74 18.97 11.66
C SER A 53 -5.37 19.33 11.05
N LEU A 54 -4.44 18.38 10.99
CA LEU A 54 -3.08 18.59 10.45
C LEU A 54 -2.84 17.79 9.17
N GLN A 55 -3.78 16.94 8.75
CA GLN A 55 -3.62 16.12 7.55
C GLN A 55 -3.57 16.95 6.28
N ARG A 56 -4.41 18.00 6.19
CA ARG A 56 -4.51 18.84 5.00
C ARG A 56 -3.66 20.09 5.16
N GLN A 57 -2.73 20.27 4.22
CA GLN A 57 -1.88 21.46 4.11
C GLN A 57 -2.02 22.07 2.73
N THR A 58 -1.92 23.37 2.63
CA THR A 58 -1.96 24.12 1.37
C THR A 58 -0.61 24.76 1.10
N PHE A 59 -0.22 24.81 -0.17
CA PHE A 59 1.00 25.45 -0.62
C PHE A 59 0.69 26.38 -1.80
N ARG A 60 1.64 27.27 -2.14
CA ARG A 60 1.43 28.33 -3.14
C ARG A 60 0.78 27.88 -4.45
N HIS A 61 1.05 26.68 -4.91
CA HIS A 61 0.55 26.12 -6.19
C HIS A 61 -0.10 24.75 -6.04
N ILE A 62 -0.39 24.37 -4.80
CA ILE A 62 -1.02 23.09 -4.46
C ILE A 62 -2.18 23.39 -3.52
N GLU A 63 -3.40 23.14 -3.99
CA GLU A 63 -4.61 23.40 -3.22
C GLU A 63 -4.68 22.57 -1.95
N ALA A 64 -4.31 21.30 -2.04
CA ALA A 64 -4.27 20.41 -0.89
C ALA A 64 -3.13 19.39 -1.01
N CYS A 65 -2.41 19.21 0.09
CA CYS A 65 -1.49 18.10 0.28
C CYS A 65 -1.92 17.37 1.55
N VAL A 66 -2.21 16.08 1.43
CA VAL A 66 -2.68 15.26 2.56
C VAL A 66 -1.72 14.13 2.86
N SER A 67 -1.63 13.77 4.13
CA SER A 67 -0.78 12.65 4.58
C SER A 67 -1.47 11.89 5.71
N PRO A 68 -1.68 10.57 5.58
CA PRO A 68 -2.35 9.77 6.60
C PRO A 68 -1.48 9.50 7.82
N LEU A 69 -0.16 9.41 7.64
CA LEU A 69 0.78 8.96 8.65
C LEU A 69 1.99 9.87 8.79
N TYR A 70 2.52 9.98 9.99
CA TYR A 70 3.83 10.57 10.21
C TYR A 70 4.95 9.64 9.70
N TYR A 71 5.96 10.22 9.05
CA TYR A 71 7.13 9.50 8.57
C TYR A 71 8.13 9.24 9.70
N LYS A 72 7.81 8.30 10.58
CA LYS A 72 8.66 7.92 11.71
C LYS A 72 8.56 6.41 12.01
N ASP A 73 9.44 5.90 12.83
CA ASP A 73 9.44 4.54 13.39
C ASP A 73 9.16 3.44 12.33
N ASP A 74 8.17 2.62 12.57
CA ASP A 74 7.78 1.50 11.69
C ASP A 74 7.27 1.97 10.33
N VAL A 75 6.64 3.14 10.23
CA VAL A 75 6.19 3.72 8.95
C VAL A 75 7.40 4.02 8.07
N ARG A 76 8.42 4.68 8.62
CA ARG A 76 9.69 4.95 7.90
C ARG A 76 10.35 3.65 7.44
N SER A 77 10.47 2.68 8.34
CA SER A 77 11.11 1.39 8.06
C SER A 77 10.34 0.61 6.98
N SER A 78 9.02 0.63 7.04
CA SER A 78 8.13 0.00 6.06
C SER A 78 8.27 0.63 4.67
N LEU A 79 8.24 1.97 4.58
CA LEU A 79 8.42 2.69 3.31
C LEU A 79 9.80 2.46 2.69
N LEU A 80 10.85 2.33 3.49
CA LEU A 80 12.19 1.99 2.99
C LEU A 80 12.21 0.56 2.41
N ARG A 81 11.56 -0.40 3.05
CA ARG A 81 11.40 -1.77 2.51
C ARG A 81 10.59 -1.76 1.21
N TYR A 82 9.51 -1.00 1.15
CA TYR A 82 8.72 -0.82 -0.07
C TYR A 82 9.55 -0.19 -1.20
N LYS A 83 10.37 0.82 -0.91
CA LYS A 83 11.19 1.50 -1.92
C LYS A 83 12.42 0.70 -2.38
N PHE A 84 13.01 -0.09 -1.51
CA PHE A 84 14.34 -0.69 -1.74
C PHE A 84 14.41 -2.19 -1.46
N GLY A 85 13.41 -2.77 -0.82
CA GLY A 85 13.38 -4.18 -0.44
C GLY A 85 12.59 -5.09 -1.37
N GLY A 86 12.10 -4.61 -2.50
CA GLY A 86 11.34 -5.42 -3.46
C GLY A 86 9.93 -5.83 -2.99
N LEU A 87 9.42 -5.24 -1.91
CA LEU A 87 8.14 -5.62 -1.31
C LEU A 87 6.97 -4.84 -1.94
N TYR A 88 6.77 -5.02 -3.24
CA TYR A 88 5.70 -4.39 -4.01
C TYR A 88 4.28 -4.74 -3.50
N THR A 89 4.13 -5.89 -2.83
CA THR A 89 2.86 -6.33 -2.23
C THR A 89 2.32 -5.37 -1.18
N TYR A 90 3.17 -4.51 -0.61
CA TYR A 90 2.75 -3.48 0.35
C TYR A 90 1.95 -2.34 -0.30
N SER A 91 1.98 -2.22 -1.64
CA SER A 91 1.28 -1.16 -2.37
C SER A 91 -0.20 -1.06 -2.01
N GLN A 92 -0.89 -2.21 -1.86
CA GLN A 92 -2.31 -2.21 -1.54
C GLN A 92 -2.61 -1.62 -0.16
N ALA A 93 -1.83 -1.98 0.86
CA ALA A 93 -1.99 -1.43 2.20
C ALA A 93 -1.78 0.09 2.24
N TYR A 94 -0.82 0.59 1.45
CA TYR A 94 -0.60 2.03 1.34
C TYR A 94 -1.68 2.73 0.52
N ALA A 95 -2.17 2.11 -0.56
CA ALA A 95 -3.26 2.64 -1.35
C ALA A 95 -4.53 2.81 -0.50
N ASP A 96 -4.89 1.79 0.30
CA ASP A 96 -6.04 1.87 1.20
C ASP A 96 -5.91 3.03 2.21
N LEU A 97 -4.74 3.21 2.81
CA LEU A 97 -4.47 4.32 3.73
C LEU A 97 -4.54 5.69 3.04
N MET A 98 -4.12 5.76 1.77
CA MET A 98 -4.19 6.99 0.99
C MET A 98 -5.63 7.30 0.60
N LEU A 99 -6.41 6.31 0.15
CA LEU A 99 -7.83 6.47 -0.18
C LEU A 99 -8.63 6.93 1.04
N ASP A 100 -8.51 6.25 2.18
CA ASP A 100 -9.13 6.66 3.44
C ASP A 100 -8.79 8.11 3.80
N CYS A 101 -7.54 8.52 3.56
CA CYS A 101 -7.11 9.90 3.81
C CYS A 101 -7.72 10.90 2.81
N LEU A 102 -7.83 10.56 1.53
CA LEU A 102 -8.46 11.40 0.51
C LEU A 102 -9.95 11.60 0.81
N GLU A 103 -10.67 10.50 1.06
CA GLU A 103 -12.10 10.50 1.40
C GLU A 103 -12.37 11.33 2.66
N THR A 104 -11.61 11.08 3.73
CA THR A 104 -11.75 11.80 5.01
C THR A 104 -11.52 13.30 4.87
N ASN A 105 -10.67 13.73 3.93
CA ASN A 105 -10.40 15.14 3.66
C ASN A 105 -11.29 15.73 2.55
N GLY A 106 -12.25 14.97 2.01
CA GLY A 106 -13.16 15.41 0.95
C GLY A 106 -12.41 15.80 -0.33
N ILE A 107 -11.36 15.05 -0.66
CA ILE A 107 -10.59 15.28 -1.89
C ILE A 107 -11.11 14.32 -2.96
N ASP A 108 -11.69 14.89 -3.99
CA ASP A 108 -12.10 14.20 -5.21
C ASP A 108 -11.18 14.61 -6.37
N ALA A 109 -10.92 13.72 -7.30
CA ALA A 109 -9.98 13.96 -8.40
C ALA A 109 -10.44 13.28 -9.70
N ASP A 110 -10.54 14.05 -10.76
CA ASP A 110 -10.85 13.55 -12.11
C ASP A 110 -9.69 12.81 -12.76
N LEU A 111 -8.46 13.03 -12.28
CA LEU A 111 -7.25 12.47 -12.85
C LEU A 111 -6.22 12.16 -11.75
N ILE A 112 -5.65 10.97 -11.81
CA ILE A 112 -4.52 10.57 -10.98
C ILE A 112 -3.24 10.55 -11.82
N THR A 113 -2.18 11.16 -11.31
CA THR A 113 -0.86 11.13 -11.93
C THR A 113 0.23 10.91 -10.88
N TRP A 114 1.42 10.55 -11.32
CA TRP A 114 2.57 10.35 -10.44
C TRP A 114 3.86 10.82 -11.11
N VAL A 115 4.91 11.02 -10.32
CA VAL A 115 6.24 11.29 -10.84
C VAL A 115 6.93 9.96 -11.16
N PRO A 116 7.17 9.63 -12.43
CA PRO A 116 7.75 8.36 -12.83
C PRO A 116 9.21 8.25 -12.38
N LEU A 117 9.66 7.02 -12.19
CA LEU A 117 11.07 6.75 -11.95
C LEU A 117 11.87 6.89 -13.25
N SER A 118 13.14 7.33 -13.14
CA SER A 118 14.07 7.21 -14.26
C SER A 118 14.38 5.73 -14.56
N ASP A 119 14.68 5.39 -15.81
CA ASP A 119 14.98 4.02 -16.26
C ASP A 119 16.05 3.33 -15.41
N LYS A 120 17.09 4.08 -15.01
CA LYS A 120 18.15 3.58 -14.13
C LYS A 120 17.62 3.14 -12.77
N ARG A 121 16.71 3.92 -12.19
CA ARG A 121 16.08 3.60 -10.89
C ARG A 121 15.06 2.46 -11.03
N LEU A 122 14.29 2.45 -12.12
CA LEU A 122 13.32 1.40 -12.41
C LEU A 122 14.02 0.04 -12.55
N ARG A 123 15.11 -0.04 -13.33
CA ARG A 123 15.92 -1.27 -13.44
C ARG A 123 16.51 -1.73 -12.11
N LYS A 124 16.92 -0.79 -11.23
CA LYS A 124 17.49 -1.13 -9.93
C LYS A 124 16.42 -1.60 -8.93
N ARG A 125 15.20 -1.05 -8.99
CA ARG A 125 14.12 -1.32 -8.03
C ARG A 125 13.17 -2.44 -8.49
N GLY A 126 13.09 -2.68 -9.80
CA GLY A 126 12.22 -3.67 -10.42
C GLY A 126 10.78 -3.19 -10.65
N TYR A 127 10.37 -2.06 -10.05
CA TYR A 127 9.00 -1.50 -10.19
C TYR A 127 8.97 -0.01 -9.86
N ASP A 128 7.95 0.68 -10.38
CA ASP A 128 7.64 2.06 -10.03
C ASP A 128 6.66 2.08 -8.84
N GLN A 129 7.15 2.52 -7.69
CA GLN A 129 6.39 2.54 -6.46
C GLN A 129 5.18 3.47 -6.53
N ALA A 130 5.37 4.66 -7.11
CA ALA A 130 4.31 5.65 -7.22
C ALA A 130 3.27 5.23 -8.25
N GLY A 131 3.70 4.65 -9.38
CA GLY A 131 2.81 4.06 -10.38
C GLY A 131 1.93 2.95 -9.80
N LEU A 132 2.53 2.02 -9.03
CA LEU A 132 1.75 0.96 -8.37
C LEU A 132 0.70 1.50 -7.39
N LEU A 133 0.98 2.60 -6.69
CA LEU A 133 -0.02 3.23 -5.81
C LEU A 133 -1.14 3.90 -6.62
N ALA A 134 -0.80 4.59 -7.72
CA ALA A 134 -1.78 5.19 -8.61
C ALA A 134 -2.70 4.14 -9.22
N ASP A 135 -2.16 3.03 -9.76
CA ASP A 135 -2.94 1.93 -10.33
C ASP A 135 -3.93 1.31 -9.32
N LYS A 136 -3.49 1.15 -8.06
CA LYS A 136 -4.36 0.61 -7.00
C LYS A 136 -5.48 1.57 -6.60
N ASN A 137 -5.23 2.87 -6.64
CA ASN A 137 -6.23 3.90 -6.36
C ASN A 137 -7.24 4.08 -7.51
N LEU A 138 -6.87 3.74 -8.76
CA LEU A 138 -7.78 3.77 -9.91
C LEU A 138 -8.73 2.55 -9.98
N ALA A 139 -8.43 1.49 -9.24
CA ALA A 139 -9.18 0.23 -9.26
C ALA A 139 -10.32 0.18 -8.21
N CYS A 140 -10.67 1.31 -7.59
CA CYS A 140 -11.76 1.43 -6.59
C CYS A 140 -13.01 2.02 -7.19
#